data_fb50d0f1400ae6a0c05c962132a2bbcd
#
_entry.id   fb50d0f1400ae6a0c05c962132a2bbcd
#
_cell.length_a   1.000
_cell.length_b   1.000
_cell.length_c   1.000
_cell.angle_alpha   90.00
_cell.angle_beta   90.00
_cell.angle_gamma   90.00
#
_symmetry.space_group_name_H-M   'P 1'
#
loop_
_entity.id
_entity.type
_entity.pdbx_description
1 polymer ?
#
loop_
_entity_poly.entity_id
_entity_poly.type
_entity_poly.pdbx_seq_one_letter_code
_entity_poly.pdbx_strand_id
1 'polypeptide(L)'
;MSAGETWAAATVRSTDLHLLGMELGETLGHTGNLDCDVFVVDGIPVVLELNVRFGGGYPFSHFSGVDFPRCIAAWLDRTPIDPLWLTYAEGGSAEKSLSVRAL
;
A
#
# COMPACT_ATOMS: atom_id res chain seq x y z
N MET A 1 3.77 -14.52 -3.74
CA MET A 1 2.47 -14.35 -4.43
C MET A 1 2.00 -15.72 -4.90
N SER A 2 0.74 -16.03 -4.71
CA SER A 2 0.15 -17.31 -5.12
C SER A 2 -1.15 -17.04 -5.87
N ALA A 3 -1.35 -17.67 -7.04
CA ALA A 3 -2.52 -17.48 -7.89
C ALA A 3 -2.82 -16.00 -8.23
N GLY A 4 -1.77 -15.20 -8.42
CA GLY A 4 -1.90 -13.76 -8.68
C GLY A 4 -2.21 -12.91 -7.46
N GLU A 5 -2.30 -13.48 -6.27
CA GLU A 5 -2.56 -12.78 -5.02
C GLU A 5 -1.32 -12.77 -4.12
N THR A 6 -1.22 -11.73 -3.30
CA THR A 6 -0.21 -11.65 -2.24
C THR A 6 -0.69 -12.42 -1.02
N TRP A 7 0.02 -13.45 -0.61
CA TRP A 7 -0.30 -14.28 0.55
C TRP A 7 0.56 -13.97 1.78
N ALA A 8 1.76 -13.46 1.55
CA ALA A 8 2.68 -13.07 2.61
C ALA A 8 3.48 -11.85 2.18
N ALA A 9 3.79 -10.99 3.11
CA ALA A 9 4.57 -9.78 2.86
C ALA A 9 5.21 -9.29 4.14
N ALA A 10 6.25 -8.46 3.98
CA ALA A 10 6.86 -7.70 5.05
C ALA A 10 6.98 -6.24 4.62
N THR A 11 6.80 -5.34 5.57
CA THR A 11 6.98 -3.91 5.32
C THR A 11 8.47 -3.57 5.31
N VAL A 12 8.83 -2.69 4.40
CA VAL A 12 10.20 -2.17 4.29
C VAL A 12 10.17 -0.65 4.25
N ARG A 13 11.27 -0.04 4.64
CA ARG A 13 11.48 1.40 4.49
C ARG A 13 12.57 1.61 3.44
N SER A 14 12.22 2.29 2.35
CA SER A 14 13.14 2.54 1.25
C SER A 14 12.97 3.98 0.76
N THR A 15 14.04 4.74 0.81
CA THR A 15 14.05 6.12 0.33
C THR A 15 13.76 6.18 -1.17
N ASP A 16 14.34 5.27 -1.95
CA ASP A 16 14.15 5.24 -3.40
C ASP A 16 12.71 4.92 -3.77
N LEU A 17 12.08 3.97 -3.07
CA LEU A 17 10.65 3.65 -3.30
C LEU A 17 9.74 4.80 -2.85
N HIS A 18 10.08 5.48 -1.77
CA HIS A 18 9.33 6.64 -1.31
C HIS A 18 9.37 7.77 -2.33
N LEU A 19 10.55 8.10 -2.85
CA LEU A 19 10.73 9.12 -3.87
C LEU A 19 10.00 8.76 -5.17
N LEU A 20 10.06 7.50 -5.59
CA LEU A 20 9.29 7.01 -6.73
C LEU A 20 7.79 7.20 -6.52
N GLY A 21 7.27 6.87 -5.34
CA GLY A 21 5.87 7.05 -5.00
C GLY A 21 5.43 8.52 -5.08
N MET A 22 6.24 9.43 -4.57
CA MET A 22 5.97 10.87 -4.67
C MET A 22 5.96 11.35 -6.13
N GLU A 23 6.91 10.93 -6.93
CA GLU A 23 7.00 11.28 -8.36
C GLU A 23 5.79 10.76 -9.14
N LEU A 24 5.38 9.52 -8.89
CA LEU A 24 4.19 8.94 -9.51
C LEU A 24 2.92 9.70 -9.12
N GLY A 25 2.77 10.05 -7.86
CA GLY A 25 1.63 10.82 -7.38
C GLY A 25 1.53 12.19 -8.03
N GLU A 26 2.63 12.90 -8.15
CA GLU A 26 2.70 14.21 -8.79
C GLU A 26 2.43 14.12 -10.30
N THR A 27 3.02 13.13 -10.97
CA THR A 27 2.90 12.96 -12.42
C THR A 27 1.49 12.56 -12.83
N LEU A 28 0.88 11.62 -12.09
CA LEU A 28 -0.47 11.13 -12.40
C LEU A 28 -1.56 12.08 -11.94
N GLY A 29 -1.31 12.86 -10.88
CA GLY A 29 -2.31 13.75 -10.29
C GLY A 29 -3.57 13.03 -9.83
N HIS A 30 -3.48 11.73 -9.52
CA HIS A 30 -4.62 10.94 -9.09
C HIS A 30 -5.06 11.32 -7.68
N THR A 31 -6.31 10.97 -7.35
CA THR A 31 -6.86 11.12 -6.01
C THR A 31 -7.17 9.74 -5.45
N GLY A 32 -6.86 9.54 -4.16
CA GLY A 32 -7.09 8.26 -3.49
C GLY A 32 -5.88 7.34 -3.56
N ASN A 33 -6.14 6.05 -3.47
CA ASN A 33 -5.10 5.03 -3.37
C ASN A 33 -4.52 4.65 -4.72
N LEU A 34 -3.22 4.41 -4.75
CA LEU A 34 -2.51 3.87 -5.91
C LEU A 34 -1.78 2.61 -5.49
N ASP A 35 -2.09 1.51 -6.16
CA ASP A 35 -1.36 0.26 -6.04
C ASP A 35 -0.33 0.20 -7.17
N CYS A 36 0.93 -0.03 -6.81
CA CYS A 36 2.03 -0.01 -7.74
C CYS A 36 2.90 -1.25 -7.56
N ASP A 37 2.99 -2.06 -8.60
CA ASP A 37 3.92 -3.19 -8.63
C ASP A 37 5.27 -2.72 -9.13
N VAL A 38 6.29 -2.88 -8.27
CA VAL A 38 7.65 -2.41 -8.53
C VAL A 38 8.64 -3.54 -8.30
N PHE A 39 9.54 -3.75 -9.26
CA PHE A 39 10.73 -4.55 -9.05
C PHE A 39 11.93 -3.65 -8.83
N VAL A 40 12.87 -4.11 -8.02
CA VAL A 40 14.17 -3.45 -7.86
C VAL A 40 15.20 -4.29 -8.61
N VAL A 41 15.76 -3.72 -9.67
CA VAL A 41 16.76 -4.37 -10.53
C VAL A 41 18.06 -3.59 -10.41
N ASP A 42 19.11 -4.24 -9.92
CA ASP A 42 20.42 -3.60 -9.68
C ASP A 42 20.30 -2.31 -8.86
N GLY A 43 19.44 -2.32 -7.83
CA GLY A 43 19.19 -1.17 -6.96
C GLY A 43 18.28 -0.11 -7.56
N ILE A 44 17.77 -0.29 -8.77
CA ILE A 44 16.91 0.67 -9.45
C ILE A 44 15.46 0.19 -9.44
N PRO A 45 14.52 0.98 -8.90
CA PRO A 45 13.10 0.64 -8.96
C PRO A 45 12.57 0.69 -10.40
N VAL A 46 11.88 -0.37 -10.78
CA VAL A 46 11.23 -0.49 -12.10
C VAL A 46 9.74 -0.73 -11.89
N VAL A 47 8.91 0.17 -12.39
CA VAL A 47 7.47 0.07 -12.30
C VAL A 47 6.97 -0.93 -13.34
N LEU A 48 6.21 -1.93 -12.90
CA LEU A 48 5.60 -2.93 -13.77
C LEU A 48 4.15 -2.61 -14.07
N GLU A 49 3.39 -2.20 -13.07
CA GLU A 49 1.95 -2.00 -13.19
C GLU A 49 1.48 -0.96 -12.20
N LEU A 50 0.49 -0.18 -12.62
CA LEU A 50 -0.17 0.82 -11.80
C LEU A 50 -1.68 0.57 -11.81
N ASN A 51 -2.29 0.58 -10.62
CA ASN A 51 -3.73 0.43 -10.46
C ASN A 51 -4.24 1.51 -9.50
N VAL A 52 -5.18 2.34 -9.95
CA VAL A 52 -5.77 3.41 -9.11
C VAL A 52 -6.88 2.80 -8.26
N ARG A 53 -6.51 1.93 -7.36
CA ARG A 53 -7.37 1.21 -6.43
C ARG A 53 -6.54 0.60 -5.31
N PHE A 54 -7.22 0.04 -4.28
CA PHE A 54 -6.54 -0.78 -3.30
C PHE A 54 -6.02 -2.07 -3.95
N GLY A 55 -4.76 -2.39 -3.68
CA GLY A 55 -4.15 -3.64 -4.13
C GLY A 55 -4.41 -4.80 -3.17
N GLY A 56 -4.15 -6.02 -3.65
CA GLY A 56 -4.21 -7.22 -2.82
C GLY A 56 -3.20 -7.22 -1.66
N GLY A 57 -2.16 -6.40 -1.75
CA GLY A 57 -1.16 -6.22 -0.68
C GLY A 57 -1.55 -5.21 0.40
N TYR A 58 -2.61 -4.43 0.21
CA TYR A 58 -2.99 -3.41 1.17
C TYR A 58 -3.24 -3.94 2.59
N PRO A 59 -3.88 -5.10 2.81
CA PRO A 59 -4.09 -5.62 4.16
C PRO A 59 -2.79 -5.74 4.99
N PHE A 60 -1.66 -5.99 4.34
CA PHE A 60 -0.35 -6.04 5.00
C PHE A 60 0.09 -4.64 5.46
N SER A 61 -0.15 -3.62 4.65
CA SER A 61 0.11 -2.23 5.02
C SER A 61 -0.78 -1.80 6.17
N HIS A 62 -2.07 -2.14 6.12
CA HIS A 62 -3.02 -1.84 7.19
C HIS A 62 -2.61 -2.51 8.51
N PHE A 63 -2.21 -3.76 8.44
CA PHE A 63 -1.71 -4.50 9.60
C PHE A 63 -0.48 -3.83 10.22
N SER A 64 0.37 -3.19 9.42
CA SER A 64 1.57 -2.50 9.89
C SER A 64 1.30 -1.11 10.51
N GLY A 65 0.08 -0.61 10.42
CA GLY A 65 -0.34 0.64 11.07
C GLY A 65 -0.98 1.67 10.14
N VAL A 66 -0.80 1.58 8.84
CA VAL A 66 -1.41 2.48 7.87
C VAL A 66 -2.93 2.29 7.86
N ASP A 67 -3.68 3.39 7.79
CA ASP A 67 -5.14 3.36 7.68
C ASP A 67 -5.62 4.28 6.55
N PHE A 68 -5.48 3.84 5.32
CA PHE A 68 -5.93 4.60 4.14
C PHE A 68 -7.45 4.75 4.05
N PRO A 69 -8.28 3.75 4.40
CA PRO A 69 -9.73 3.93 4.42
C PRO A 69 -10.15 5.09 5.32
N ARG A 70 -9.50 5.27 6.48
CA ARG A 70 -9.78 6.39 7.38
C ARG A 70 -9.37 7.73 6.76
N CYS A 71 -8.25 7.77 6.05
CA CYS A 71 -7.83 8.96 5.31
C CYS A 71 -8.86 9.35 4.24
N ILE A 72 -9.37 8.37 3.49
CA ILE A 72 -10.39 8.60 2.46
C ILE A 72 -11.69 9.09 3.07
N ALA A 73 -12.12 8.48 4.18
CA ALA A 73 -13.33 8.91 4.89
C ALA A 73 -13.20 10.36 5.39
N ALA A 74 -12.07 10.72 5.98
CA ALA A 74 -11.81 12.08 6.44
C ALA A 74 -11.81 13.07 5.26
N TRP A 75 -11.20 12.70 4.15
CA TRP A 75 -11.18 13.53 2.96
C TRP A 75 -12.57 13.78 2.39
N LEU A 76 -13.42 12.74 2.29
CA LEU A 76 -14.82 12.88 1.86
C LEU A 76 -15.64 13.74 2.83
N ASP A 77 -15.36 13.66 4.11
CA ASP A 77 -16.02 14.40 5.17
C ASP A 77 -15.46 15.83 5.35
N ARG A 78 -14.42 16.18 4.58
CA ARG A 78 -13.68 17.44 4.68
C ARG A 78 -13.13 17.70 6.07
N THR A 79 -12.70 16.66 6.74
CA THR A 79 -12.00 16.72 8.03
C THR A 79 -10.50 16.51 7.83
N PRO A 80 -9.65 17.03 8.73
CA PRO A 80 -8.21 16.85 8.62
C PRO A 80 -7.81 15.37 8.69
N ILE A 81 -6.79 15.00 7.89
CA ILE A 81 -6.16 13.69 7.98
C ILE A 81 -5.13 13.72 9.09
N ASP A 82 -5.22 12.76 10.02
CA ASP A 82 -4.20 12.57 11.04
C ASP A 82 -2.96 11.92 10.38
N PRO A 83 -1.77 12.53 10.48
CA PRO A 83 -0.55 11.97 9.91
C PRO A 83 -0.20 10.58 10.44
N LEU A 84 -0.67 10.21 11.65
CA LEU A 84 -0.46 8.88 12.20
C LEU A 84 -1.11 7.79 11.36
N TRP A 85 -2.17 8.08 10.64
CA TRP A 85 -2.82 7.12 9.75
C TRP A 85 -1.98 6.77 8.52
N LEU A 86 -0.91 7.51 8.27
CA LEU A 86 0.02 7.30 7.16
C LEU A 86 1.34 6.68 7.60
N THR A 87 1.47 6.32 8.86
CA THR A 87 2.69 5.71 9.41
C THR A 87 2.57 4.21 9.53
N TYR A 88 3.69 3.51 9.44
CA TYR A 88 3.74 2.07 9.54
C TYR A 88 5.01 1.60 10.25
N ALA A 89 4.93 0.38 10.81
CA ALA A 89 6.10 -0.27 11.39
C ALA A 89 6.91 -0.98 10.29
N GLU A 90 8.21 -0.75 10.26
CA GLU A 90 9.13 -1.43 9.37
C GLU A 90 9.40 -2.87 9.84
N GLY A 91 9.58 -3.79 8.88
CA GLY A 91 9.92 -5.16 9.17
C GLY A 91 8.79 -6.02 9.70
N GLY A 92 7.59 -5.46 9.84
CA GLY A 92 6.40 -6.23 10.16
C GLY A 92 6.10 -7.22 9.03
N SER A 93 5.95 -8.50 9.36
CA SER A 93 5.60 -9.54 8.41
C SER A 93 4.29 -10.18 8.78
N ALA A 94 3.51 -10.57 7.77
CA ALA A 94 2.24 -11.22 7.95
C ALA A 94 1.92 -12.11 6.75
N GLU A 95 0.98 -13.02 6.95
CA GLU A 95 0.44 -13.85 5.88
C GLU A 95 -1.09 -13.83 5.94
N LYS A 96 -1.72 -14.01 4.80
CA LYS A 96 -3.18 -14.15 4.71
C LYS A 96 -3.60 -15.59 5.00
N SER A 97 -4.76 -15.72 5.61
CA SER A 97 -5.47 -16.98 5.69
C SER A 97 -6.91 -16.79 5.25
N LEU A 98 -7.48 -17.84 4.66
CA LEU A 98 -8.89 -17.90 4.31
C LEU A 98 -9.58 -18.90 5.22
N SER A 99 -10.76 -18.55 5.71
CA SER A 99 -11.60 -19.45 6.47
C SER A 99 -13.01 -19.45 5.91
N VAL A 100 -13.63 -20.61 5.90
CA VAL A 100 -15.02 -20.78 5.51
C VAL A 100 -15.80 -21.15 6.77
N ARG A 101 -16.92 -20.46 6.99
CA ARG A 101 -17.81 -20.74 8.12
C ARG A 101 -19.17 -21.18 7.61
N ALA A 102 -19.78 -22.15 8.30
CA ALA A 102 -21.20 -22.45 8.10
C ALA A 102 -22.05 -21.28 8.59
N LEU A 103 -23.10 -20.99 7.88
CA LEU A 103 -24.10 -19.98 8.26
C LEU A 103 -25.06 -20.50 9.31
#